data_c87cf8d5f8573ec157c0256ab30898ee
#
_entry.id   c87cf8d5f8573ec157c0256ab30898ee
#
_cell.length_a   1.000
_cell.length_b   1.000
_cell.length_c   1.000
_cell.angle_alpha   90.00
_cell.angle_beta   90.00
_cell.angle_gamma   90.00
#
_symmetry.space_group_name_H-M   'P 1'
#
loop_
_entity.id
_entity.type
_entity.pdbx_description
1 polymer ?
#
loop_
_entity_poly.entity_id
_entity_poly.type
_entity_poly.pdbx_seq_one_letter_code
_entity_poly.pdbx_strand_id
1 'polypeptide(L)'
;MSNNFNEEEITIDLREIGAILKRNAANIARVTGVCIVAAGVYLAVATPVYESQALLRVKQPKGIGTSLLEAMPMGNAMANTQLMNTYAEILKSRSVIVPVIEKTEEPNKEGKFPAYAGYVKGKVATAPFKDTEIMQLTVRANTAEKAQKANSLIVEGFLNRLTELSRDQQKATRGFIEERTATAKKELKDAEDKLTEYKKANDIIAPDDAVKLATEKMGMVDKLNAENRVALATANARLASAN
;
A
#
# COMPACT_ATOMS: atom_id res chain seq x y z
N MET A 1 23.10 -63.03 45.18
CA MET A 1 22.17 -62.09 45.78
C MET A 1 21.18 -61.69 44.71
N SER A 2 20.05 -62.41 44.71
CA SER A 2 18.95 -62.18 43.75
C SER A 2 18.05 -61.09 44.36
N ASN A 3 17.97 -59.93 43.72
CA ASN A 3 16.97 -58.92 44.04
C ASN A 3 15.65 -59.33 43.32
N ASN A 4 14.75 -59.90 44.06
CA ASN A 4 13.36 -60.05 43.68
C ASN A 4 12.70 -58.66 43.79
N PHE A 5 12.58 -57.94 42.68
CA PHE A 5 11.60 -56.90 42.56
C PHE A 5 10.26 -57.58 42.42
N ASN A 6 9.44 -57.57 43.48
CA ASN A 6 8.04 -57.87 43.39
C ASN A 6 7.40 -56.76 42.52
N GLU A 7 7.14 -57.05 41.25
CA GLU A 7 6.19 -56.31 40.48
C GLU A 7 4.82 -56.61 41.08
N GLU A 8 4.35 -55.75 41.99
CA GLU A 8 2.93 -55.75 42.36
C GLU A 8 2.16 -55.35 41.09
N GLU A 9 1.71 -56.36 40.33
CA GLU A 9 0.70 -56.16 39.32
C GLU A 9 -0.53 -55.51 39.99
N ILE A 10 -0.69 -54.18 39.75
CA ILE A 10 -1.89 -53.45 40.16
C ILE A 10 -3.03 -53.95 39.27
N THR A 11 -3.64 -55.08 39.69
CA THR A 11 -4.86 -55.59 39.07
C THR A 11 -6.01 -54.66 39.50
N ILE A 12 -6.40 -53.75 38.60
CA ILE A 12 -7.58 -52.90 38.81
C ILE A 12 -8.82 -53.75 38.75
N ASP A 13 -9.36 -54.15 39.92
CA ASP A 13 -10.62 -54.90 40.01
C ASP A 13 -11.80 -53.90 39.77
N LEU A 14 -12.39 -54.00 38.58
CA LEU A 14 -13.55 -53.18 38.17
C LEU A 14 -14.77 -53.41 39.12
N ARG A 15 -14.87 -54.55 39.80
CA ARG A 15 -15.91 -54.78 40.78
C ARG A 15 -15.73 -54.00 42.06
N GLU A 16 -14.47 -53.83 42.49
CA GLU A 16 -14.12 -53.04 43.68
C GLU A 16 -14.36 -51.53 43.41
N ILE A 17 -14.01 -51.04 42.23
CA ILE A 17 -14.33 -49.67 41.80
C ILE A 17 -15.86 -49.47 41.78
N GLY A 18 -16.62 -50.39 41.23
CA GLY A 18 -18.11 -50.35 41.25
C GLY A 18 -18.69 -50.28 42.63
N ALA A 19 -18.16 -51.08 43.58
CA ALA A 19 -18.60 -51.09 44.97
C ALA A 19 -18.29 -49.80 45.72
N ILE A 20 -17.09 -49.19 45.47
CA ILE A 20 -16.69 -47.90 46.04
C ILE A 20 -17.59 -46.81 45.50
N LEU A 21 -17.83 -46.79 44.16
CA LEU A 21 -18.71 -45.82 43.50
C LEU A 21 -20.13 -45.88 44.06
N LYS A 22 -20.69 -47.07 44.22
CA LYS A 22 -22.04 -47.27 44.80
C LYS A 22 -22.14 -46.86 46.27
N ARG A 23 -21.09 -47.09 47.07
CA ARG A 23 -21.05 -46.71 48.50
C ARG A 23 -20.95 -45.16 48.64
N ASN A 24 -20.27 -44.47 47.71
CA ASN A 24 -20.12 -43.03 47.73
C ASN A 24 -21.07 -42.28 46.77
N ALA A 25 -22.02 -42.98 46.15
CA ALA A 25 -22.92 -42.43 45.15
C ALA A 25 -23.66 -41.15 45.62
N ALA A 26 -24.08 -41.09 46.88
CA ALA A 26 -24.74 -39.92 47.45
C ALA A 26 -23.82 -38.70 47.56
N ASN A 27 -22.54 -38.91 47.89
CA ASN A 27 -21.58 -37.82 47.96
C ASN A 27 -21.18 -37.35 46.58
N ILE A 28 -20.99 -38.26 45.62
CA ILE A 28 -20.72 -37.96 44.22
C ILE A 28 -21.89 -37.16 43.64
N ALA A 29 -23.12 -37.62 43.85
CA ALA A 29 -24.34 -36.94 43.37
C ALA A 29 -24.46 -35.51 43.95
N ARG A 30 -24.12 -35.30 45.23
CA ARG A 30 -24.13 -33.94 45.86
C ARG A 30 -23.09 -33.04 45.23
N VAL A 31 -21.85 -33.50 45.08
CA VAL A 31 -20.76 -32.69 44.47
C VAL A 31 -21.09 -32.38 43.03
N THR A 32 -21.51 -33.37 42.24
CA THR A 32 -21.92 -33.17 40.85
C THR A 32 -23.10 -32.19 40.75
N GLY A 33 -24.09 -32.31 41.62
CA GLY A 33 -25.24 -31.40 41.67
C GLY A 33 -24.83 -29.96 41.96
N VAL A 34 -23.92 -29.74 42.90
CA VAL A 34 -23.38 -28.39 43.21
C VAL A 34 -22.60 -27.86 42.02
N CYS A 35 -21.78 -28.66 41.34
CA CYS A 35 -21.06 -28.26 40.16
C CYS A 35 -22.00 -27.86 39.00
N ILE A 36 -23.07 -28.62 38.79
CA ILE A 36 -24.07 -28.33 37.73
C ILE A 36 -24.78 -26.99 38.04
N VAL A 37 -25.21 -26.81 39.30
CA VAL A 37 -25.85 -25.54 39.72
C VAL A 37 -24.88 -24.38 39.55
N ALA A 38 -23.65 -24.50 40.00
CA ALA A 38 -22.61 -23.47 39.83
C ALA A 38 -22.35 -23.15 38.38
N ALA A 39 -22.24 -24.14 37.49
CA ALA A 39 -22.09 -23.96 36.05
C ALA A 39 -23.33 -23.30 35.43
N GLY A 40 -24.53 -23.66 35.86
CA GLY A 40 -25.77 -23.03 35.38
C GLY A 40 -25.86 -21.56 35.77
N VAL A 41 -25.50 -21.21 36.99
CA VAL A 41 -25.43 -19.83 37.45
C VAL A 41 -24.36 -19.06 36.68
N TYR A 42 -23.20 -19.64 36.47
CA TYR A 42 -22.13 -19.01 35.65
C TYR A 42 -22.60 -18.72 34.23
N LEU A 43 -23.23 -19.70 33.55
CA LEU A 43 -23.76 -19.51 32.21
C LEU A 43 -24.87 -18.46 32.12
N ALA A 44 -25.70 -18.34 33.15
CA ALA A 44 -26.76 -17.32 33.20
C ALA A 44 -26.22 -15.89 33.39
N VAL A 45 -25.05 -15.73 34.03
CA VAL A 45 -24.41 -14.44 34.29
C VAL A 45 -23.40 -14.09 33.22
N ALA A 46 -22.80 -15.09 32.53
CA ALA A 46 -21.79 -14.86 31.47
C ALA A 46 -22.45 -14.15 30.28
N THR A 47 -21.93 -12.96 29.93
CA THR A 47 -22.37 -12.24 28.74
C THR A 47 -21.84 -12.91 27.48
N PRO A 48 -22.68 -13.27 26.50
CA PRO A 48 -22.21 -13.83 25.25
C PRO A 48 -21.37 -12.82 24.48
N VAL A 49 -20.29 -13.31 23.85
CA VAL A 49 -19.44 -12.50 22.99
C VAL A 49 -19.59 -12.99 21.55
N TYR A 50 -20.00 -12.10 20.68
CA TYR A 50 -20.14 -12.36 19.24
C TYR A 50 -18.95 -11.82 18.50
N GLU A 51 -18.46 -12.56 17.51
CA GLU A 51 -17.34 -12.15 16.66
C GLU A 51 -17.83 -11.98 15.22
N SER A 52 -17.46 -10.86 14.60
CA SER A 52 -17.62 -10.62 13.17
C SER A 52 -16.23 -10.56 12.53
N GLN A 53 -16.04 -11.30 11.45
CA GLN A 53 -14.77 -11.39 10.74
C GLN A 53 -14.89 -10.83 9.33
N ALA A 54 -13.87 -10.07 8.90
CA ALA A 54 -13.71 -9.60 7.52
C ALA A 54 -12.31 -9.94 7.02
N LEU A 55 -12.22 -10.38 5.78
CA LEU A 55 -10.96 -10.63 5.09
C LEU A 55 -10.66 -9.46 4.14
N LEU A 56 -9.53 -8.81 4.34
CA LEU A 56 -9.08 -7.67 3.57
C LEU A 56 -7.88 -8.10 2.73
N ARG A 57 -8.02 -8.04 1.42
CA ARG A 57 -6.89 -8.21 0.52
C ARG A 57 -6.25 -6.86 0.23
N VAL A 58 -4.98 -6.74 0.55
CA VAL A 58 -4.21 -5.52 0.35
C VAL A 58 -3.20 -5.73 -0.76
N LYS A 59 -3.39 -5.05 -1.89
CA LYS A 59 -2.40 -5.05 -2.98
C LYS A 59 -1.28 -4.06 -2.67
N GLN A 60 -0.04 -4.49 -2.87
CA GLN A 60 1.10 -3.58 -2.82
C GLN A 60 0.99 -2.54 -3.94
N PRO A 61 1.16 -1.23 -3.65
CA PRO A 61 1.30 -0.24 -4.71
C PRO A 61 2.61 -0.52 -5.46
N LYS A 62 2.52 -0.90 -6.73
CA LYS A 62 3.69 -1.06 -7.60
C LYS A 62 4.27 0.32 -7.91
N GLY A 63 5.30 0.72 -7.17
CA GLY A 63 6.08 1.93 -7.42
C GLY A 63 7.41 1.59 -8.08
N ILE A 64 8.03 2.56 -8.75
CA ILE A 64 9.33 2.42 -9.44
C ILE A 64 10.44 1.94 -8.48
N GLY A 65 10.29 2.17 -7.16
CA GLY A 65 11.24 1.70 -6.14
C GLY A 65 11.07 0.26 -5.69
N THR A 66 9.92 -0.38 -5.94
CA THR A 66 9.65 -1.75 -5.51
C THR A 66 10.28 -2.79 -6.43
N SER A 67 10.53 -2.45 -7.70
CA SER A 67 11.14 -3.37 -8.67
C SER A 67 12.57 -3.77 -8.30
N LEU A 68 13.33 -2.90 -7.61
CA LEU A 68 14.68 -3.23 -7.14
C LEU A 68 14.65 -4.14 -5.90
N LEU A 69 13.65 -3.97 -5.03
CA LEU A 69 13.47 -4.81 -3.84
C LEU A 69 12.89 -6.19 -4.20
N GLU A 70 12.06 -6.26 -5.25
CA GLU A 70 11.51 -7.51 -5.79
C GLU A 70 12.58 -8.42 -6.41
N ALA A 71 13.72 -7.85 -6.83
CA ALA A 71 14.86 -8.60 -7.36
C ALA A 71 15.68 -9.33 -6.28
N MET A 72 15.43 -9.05 -4.98
CA MET A 72 16.11 -9.73 -3.87
C MET A 72 15.25 -10.87 -3.32
N PRO A 73 15.74 -12.12 -3.26
CA PRO A 73 14.95 -13.30 -2.86
C PRO A 73 14.34 -13.23 -1.46
N MET A 74 14.88 -12.42 -0.54
CA MET A 74 14.35 -12.21 0.81
C MET A 74 13.58 -10.89 0.97
N GLY A 75 13.63 -9.99 0.00
CA GLY A 75 13.03 -8.64 0.10
C GLY A 75 11.50 -8.67 0.13
N ASN A 76 10.88 -9.59 -0.59
CA ASN A 76 9.42 -9.66 -0.73
C ASN A 76 8.70 -10.08 0.56
N ALA A 77 9.23 -11.07 1.29
CA ALA A 77 8.57 -11.55 2.51
C ALA A 77 8.65 -10.52 3.65
N MET A 78 9.80 -9.85 3.82
CA MET A 78 9.94 -8.78 4.82
C MET A 78 9.12 -7.54 4.47
N ALA A 79 9.12 -7.12 3.21
CA ALA A 79 8.33 -5.98 2.74
C ALA A 79 6.83 -6.24 2.91
N ASN A 80 6.36 -7.45 2.64
CA ASN A 80 4.97 -7.83 2.83
C ASN A 80 4.56 -7.82 4.30
N THR A 81 5.39 -8.33 5.21
CA THR A 81 5.12 -8.32 6.65
C THR A 81 5.05 -6.88 7.20
N GLN A 82 5.98 -6.02 6.81
CA GLN A 82 5.96 -4.60 7.21
C GLN A 82 4.70 -3.88 6.70
N LEU A 83 4.33 -4.13 5.45
CA LEU A 83 3.14 -3.56 4.85
C LEU A 83 1.88 -3.99 5.60
N MET A 84 1.74 -5.29 5.90
CA MET A 84 0.61 -5.82 6.67
C MET A 84 0.52 -5.21 8.07
N ASN A 85 1.65 -5.06 8.75
CA ASN A 85 1.70 -4.39 10.05
C ASN A 85 1.26 -2.93 9.94
N THR A 86 1.72 -2.20 8.92
CA THR A 86 1.29 -0.81 8.68
C THR A 86 -0.21 -0.71 8.46
N TYR A 87 -0.80 -1.59 7.67
CA TYR A 87 -2.26 -1.60 7.46
C TYR A 87 -3.03 -2.01 8.72
N ALA A 88 -2.49 -2.93 9.52
CA ALA A 88 -3.07 -3.29 10.80
C ALA A 88 -3.10 -2.08 11.77
N GLU A 89 -2.06 -1.26 11.77
CA GLU A 89 -2.02 -0.03 12.57
C GLU A 89 -2.96 1.04 12.02
N ILE A 90 -3.10 1.18 10.70
CA ILE A 90 -4.08 2.11 10.10
C ILE A 90 -5.51 1.69 10.45
N LEU A 91 -5.84 0.39 10.39
CA LEU A 91 -7.14 -0.16 10.81
C LEU A 91 -7.47 0.18 12.27
N LYS A 92 -6.46 0.11 13.14
CA LYS A 92 -6.59 0.42 14.57
C LYS A 92 -6.44 1.90 14.88
N SER A 93 -6.21 2.76 13.89
CA SER A 93 -5.96 4.18 14.13
C SER A 93 -7.16 4.88 14.75
N ARG A 94 -6.90 5.96 15.50
CA ARG A 94 -7.96 6.75 16.13
C ARG A 94 -8.94 7.34 15.12
N SER A 95 -8.46 7.72 13.94
CA SER A 95 -9.30 8.27 12.87
C SER A 95 -10.34 7.27 12.35
N VAL A 96 -10.03 5.97 12.40
CA VAL A 96 -10.95 4.89 12.00
C VAL A 96 -11.83 4.47 13.17
N ILE A 97 -11.27 4.25 14.36
CA ILE A 97 -11.95 3.62 15.47
C ILE A 97 -12.85 4.58 16.26
N VAL A 98 -12.47 5.85 16.43
CA VAL A 98 -13.29 6.78 17.23
C VAL A 98 -14.70 6.97 16.65
N PRO A 99 -14.88 7.19 15.33
CA PRO A 99 -16.23 7.27 14.75
C PRO A 99 -17.03 5.96 14.87
N VAL A 100 -16.35 4.82 14.93
CA VAL A 100 -17.01 3.51 15.13
C VAL A 100 -17.54 3.40 16.56
N ILE A 101 -16.74 3.77 17.57
CA ILE A 101 -17.16 3.78 18.96
C ILE A 101 -18.42 4.66 19.13
N GLU A 102 -18.41 5.87 18.57
CA GLU A 102 -19.53 6.79 18.65
C GLU A 102 -20.83 6.27 18.01
N LYS A 103 -20.69 5.44 16.94
CA LYS A 103 -21.85 4.89 16.21
C LYS A 103 -22.34 3.52 16.72
N THR A 104 -21.51 2.81 17.49
CA THR A 104 -21.82 1.42 17.91
C THR A 104 -21.91 1.23 19.41
N GLU A 105 -21.30 2.11 20.20
CA GLU A 105 -21.33 2.05 21.65
C GLU A 105 -22.23 3.15 22.22
N GLU A 106 -22.83 2.84 23.35
CA GLU A 106 -23.62 3.81 24.10
C GLU A 106 -22.72 4.54 25.10
N PRO A 107 -22.92 5.83 25.30
CA PRO A 107 -22.20 6.57 26.32
C PRO A 107 -22.57 6.02 27.71
N ASN A 108 -21.64 6.04 28.64
CA ASN A 108 -21.89 5.68 30.03
C ASN A 108 -22.82 6.70 30.70
N LYS A 109 -23.17 6.45 31.97
CA LYS A 109 -24.06 7.34 32.78
C LYS A 109 -23.54 8.79 32.89
N GLU A 110 -22.25 9.01 32.59
CA GLU A 110 -21.59 10.32 32.59
C GLU A 110 -21.49 10.93 31.19
N GLY A 111 -22.11 10.34 30.18
CA GLY A 111 -22.07 10.81 28.78
C GLY A 111 -20.72 10.52 28.07
N LYS A 112 -19.84 9.71 28.64
CA LYS A 112 -18.54 9.39 28.06
C LYS A 112 -18.58 8.05 27.32
N PHE A 113 -18.04 8.04 26.11
CA PHE A 113 -17.84 6.82 25.35
C PHE A 113 -16.67 5.97 25.89
N PRO A 114 -16.62 4.67 25.60
CA PRO A 114 -15.49 3.82 25.96
C PRO A 114 -14.17 4.40 25.47
N ALA A 115 -13.14 4.30 26.29
CA ALA A 115 -11.80 4.79 25.93
C ALA A 115 -11.29 4.01 24.71
N TYR A 116 -10.74 4.73 23.72
CA TYR A 116 -10.17 4.17 22.49
C TYR A 116 -9.22 2.98 22.73
N ALA A 117 -8.26 3.15 23.67
CA ALA A 117 -7.27 2.10 23.95
C ALA A 117 -7.91 0.80 24.47
N GLY A 118 -8.92 0.93 25.34
CA GLY A 118 -9.67 -0.20 25.86
C GLY A 118 -10.51 -0.89 24.80
N TYR A 119 -11.13 -0.12 23.91
CA TYR A 119 -11.91 -0.64 22.80
C TYR A 119 -11.04 -1.44 21.81
N VAL A 120 -9.94 -0.86 21.37
CA VAL A 120 -8.99 -1.54 20.44
C VAL A 120 -8.45 -2.82 21.07
N LYS A 121 -7.97 -2.75 22.31
CA LYS A 121 -7.37 -3.93 22.97
C LYS A 121 -8.38 -5.05 23.24
N GLY A 122 -9.62 -4.70 23.58
CA GLY A 122 -10.63 -5.69 23.97
C GLY A 122 -11.50 -6.20 22.82
N LYS A 123 -11.76 -5.37 21.81
CA LYS A 123 -12.79 -5.68 20.80
C LYS A 123 -12.26 -5.80 19.37
N VAL A 124 -11.07 -5.29 19.05
CA VAL A 124 -10.53 -5.30 17.68
C VAL A 124 -9.26 -6.10 17.60
N ALA A 125 -9.26 -7.17 16.82
CA ALA A 125 -8.09 -7.97 16.54
C ALA A 125 -7.80 -7.97 15.02
N THR A 126 -6.53 -7.91 14.66
CA THR A 126 -6.06 -8.03 13.28
C THR A 126 -5.00 -9.12 13.21
N ALA A 127 -5.11 -10.01 12.24
CA ALA A 127 -4.16 -11.10 12.03
C ALA A 127 -3.80 -11.18 10.54
N PRO A 128 -2.52 -10.97 10.17
CA PRO A 128 -2.08 -11.24 8.81
C PRO A 128 -1.98 -12.75 8.58
N PHE A 129 -2.42 -13.23 7.42
CA PHE A 129 -2.13 -14.60 7.00
C PHE A 129 -0.70 -14.65 6.47
N LYS A 130 0.06 -15.65 6.97
CA LYS A 130 1.46 -15.84 6.53
C LYS A 130 1.53 -16.01 5.02
N ASP A 131 2.51 -15.35 4.41
CA ASP A 131 2.85 -15.45 2.99
C ASP A 131 1.72 -15.07 2.03
N THR A 132 0.77 -14.28 2.49
CA THR A 132 -0.35 -13.80 1.67
C THR A 132 -0.55 -12.28 1.81
N GLU A 133 -1.28 -11.70 0.86
CA GLU A 133 -1.73 -10.30 0.90
C GLU A 133 -3.06 -10.15 1.65
N ILE A 134 -3.41 -11.11 2.51
CA ILE A 134 -4.70 -11.15 3.19
C ILE A 134 -4.50 -10.85 4.67
N MET A 135 -5.32 -9.96 5.19
CA MET A 135 -5.42 -9.64 6.61
C MET A 135 -6.84 -9.91 7.10
N GLN A 136 -6.95 -10.59 8.20
CA GLN A 136 -8.21 -10.81 8.89
C GLN A 136 -8.44 -9.72 9.93
N LEU A 137 -9.59 -9.09 9.87
CA LEU A 137 -10.12 -8.22 10.90
C LEU A 137 -11.18 -8.98 11.67
N THR A 138 -11.04 -9.04 12.98
CA THR A 138 -12.04 -9.65 13.91
C THR A 138 -12.51 -8.58 14.87
N VAL A 139 -13.82 -8.39 14.95
CA VAL A 139 -14.45 -7.43 15.86
C VAL A 139 -15.38 -8.18 16.81
N ARG A 140 -15.24 -7.91 18.12
CA ARG A 140 -16.02 -8.50 19.19
C ARG A 140 -17.04 -7.53 19.73
N ALA A 141 -18.27 -7.98 19.96
CA ALA A 141 -19.31 -7.19 20.60
C ALA A 141 -20.28 -8.09 21.40
N ASN A 142 -21.13 -7.47 22.19
CA ASN A 142 -22.12 -8.16 23.02
C ASN A 142 -23.33 -8.65 22.21
N THR A 143 -23.53 -8.16 20.98
CA THR A 143 -24.56 -8.62 20.05
C THR A 143 -23.98 -8.82 18.66
N ALA A 144 -24.58 -9.73 17.88
CA ALA A 144 -24.15 -10.03 16.52
C ALA A 144 -24.26 -8.82 15.60
N GLU A 145 -25.34 -8.02 15.75
CA GLU A 145 -25.59 -6.80 14.97
C GLU A 145 -24.54 -5.73 15.26
N LYS A 146 -24.20 -5.53 16.54
CA LYS A 146 -23.15 -4.56 16.94
C LYS A 146 -21.78 -5.01 16.40
N ALA A 147 -21.46 -6.31 16.46
CA ALA A 147 -20.20 -6.84 15.91
C ALA A 147 -20.12 -6.64 14.40
N GLN A 148 -21.17 -6.96 13.66
CA GLN A 148 -21.23 -6.77 12.21
C GLN A 148 -21.15 -5.30 11.82
N LYS A 149 -21.95 -4.44 12.48
CA LYS A 149 -21.97 -2.99 12.20
C LYS A 149 -20.61 -2.37 12.47
N ALA A 150 -19.98 -2.68 13.61
CA ALA A 150 -18.66 -2.19 13.95
C ALA A 150 -17.60 -2.66 12.93
N ASN A 151 -17.64 -3.93 12.52
CA ASN A 151 -16.74 -4.45 11.50
C ASN A 151 -16.89 -3.72 10.17
N SER A 152 -18.12 -3.54 9.67
CA SER A 152 -18.40 -2.82 8.43
C SER A 152 -17.92 -1.37 8.49
N LEU A 153 -18.16 -0.67 9.60
CA LEU A 153 -17.71 0.70 9.78
C LEU A 153 -16.19 0.84 9.87
N ILE A 154 -15.49 -0.14 10.47
CA ILE A 154 -14.02 -0.16 10.49
C ILE A 154 -13.48 -0.35 9.09
N VAL A 155 -14.04 -1.29 8.30
CA VAL A 155 -13.63 -1.51 6.91
C VAL A 155 -13.86 -0.27 6.06
N GLU A 156 -15.03 0.37 6.17
CA GLU A 156 -15.34 1.61 5.46
C GLU A 156 -14.38 2.75 5.84
N GLY A 157 -14.18 2.96 7.14
CA GLY A 157 -13.25 3.98 7.65
C GLY A 157 -11.81 3.74 7.20
N PHE A 158 -11.39 2.48 7.15
CA PHE A 158 -10.08 2.08 6.64
C PHE A 158 -9.92 2.39 5.15
N LEU A 159 -10.90 2.04 4.32
CA LEU A 159 -10.87 2.32 2.88
C LEU A 159 -10.86 3.83 2.60
N ASN A 160 -11.65 4.60 3.34
CA ASN A 160 -11.65 6.05 3.26
C ASN A 160 -10.28 6.63 3.63
N ARG A 161 -9.67 6.13 4.71
CA ARG A 161 -8.34 6.58 5.15
C ARG A 161 -7.24 6.23 4.16
N LEU A 162 -7.27 5.04 3.56
CA LEU A 162 -6.35 4.66 2.48
C LEU A 162 -6.50 5.55 1.25
N THR A 163 -7.74 5.88 0.88
CA THR A 163 -8.02 6.76 -0.26
C THR A 163 -7.47 8.17 0.00
N GLU A 164 -7.64 8.69 1.21
CA GLU A 164 -7.11 9.99 1.63
C GLU A 164 -5.58 10.00 1.56
N LEU A 165 -4.92 9.02 2.18
CA LEU A 165 -3.46 8.87 2.14
C LEU A 165 -2.92 8.76 0.70
N SER A 166 -3.61 8.00 -0.15
CA SER A 166 -3.23 7.87 -1.56
C SER A 166 -3.35 9.18 -2.33
N ARG A 167 -4.41 9.94 -2.09
CA ARG A 167 -4.61 11.28 -2.70
C ARG A 167 -3.53 12.26 -2.26
N ASP A 168 -3.18 12.27 -0.99
CA ASP A 168 -2.15 13.16 -0.45
C ASP A 168 -0.78 12.82 -1.03
N GLN A 169 -0.46 11.52 -1.13
CA GLN A 169 0.76 11.05 -1.80
C GLN A 169 0.81 11.47 -3.28
N GLN A 170 -0.30 11.33 -4.00
CA GLN A 170 -0.39 11.72 -5.41
C GLN A 170 -0.23 13.23 -5.59
N LYS A 171 -0.84 14.05 -4.72
CA LYS A 171 -0.67 15.51 -4.74
C LYS A 171 0.79 15.91 -4.50
N ALA A 172 1.44 15.31 -3.51
CA ALA A 172 2.85 15.57 -3.20
C ALA A 172 3.75 15.18 -4.38
N THR A 173 3.52 14.00 -4.97
CA THR A 173 4.27 13.52 -6.15
C THR A 173 4.05 14.44 -7.35
N ARG A 174 2.81 14.86 -7.60
CA ARG A 174 2.51 15.79 -8.69
C ARG A 174 3.20 17.13 -8.50
N GLY A 175 3.14 17.72 -7.32
CA GLY A 175 3.83 18.97 -7.01
C GLY A 175 5.34 18.87 -7.24
N PHE A 176 5.96 17.77 -6.80
CA PHE A 176 7.38 17.51 -7.05
C PHE A 176 7.72 17.41 -8.54
N ILE A 177 6.89 16.69 -9.32
CA ILE A 177 7.09 16.55 -10.77
C ILE A 177 6.90 17.89 -11.48
N GLU A 178 5.90 18.69 -11.10
CA GLU A 178 5.65 20.02 -11.66
C GLU A 178 6.85 20.95 -11.40
N GLU A 179 7.38 20.98 -10.18
CA GLU A 179 8.56 21.76 -9.81
C GLU A 179 9.81 21.33 -10.60
N ARG A 180 10.06 20.02 -10.67
CA ARG A 180 11.19 19.46 -11.43
C ARG A 180 11.07 19.75 -12.92
N THR A 181 9.86 19.68 -13.48
CA THR A 181 9.61 20.00 -14.88
C THR A 181 9.85 21.48 -15.16
N ALA A 182 9.41 22.37 -14.27
CA ALA A 182 9.66 23.80 -14.41
C ALA A 182 11.15 24.13 -14.35
N THR A 183 11.89 23.52 -13.41
CA THR A 183 13.35 23.67 -13.30
C THR A 183 14.06 23.17 -14.55
N ALA A 184 13.74 21.97 -15.02
CA ALA A 184 14.36 21.40 -16.23
C ALA A 184 14.08 22.23 -17.49
N LYS A 185 12.86 22.77 -17.63
CA LYS A 185 12.53 23.69 -18.73
C LYS A 185 13.33 24.97 -18.68
N LYS A 186 13.56 25.51 -17.47
CA LYS A 186 14.39 26.70 -17.31
C LYS A 186 15.85 26.40 -17.65
N GLU A 187 16.41 25.31 -17.14
CA GLU A 187 17.77 24.88 -17.45
C GLU A 187 17.98 24.64 -18.97
N LEU A 188 16.99 23.99 -19.62
CA LEU A 188 17.00 23.77 -21.06
C LEU A 188 17.04 25.13 -21.81
N LYS A 189 16.14 26.03 -21.44
CA LYS A 189 16.11 27.37 -22.08
C LYS A 189 17.42 28.14 -21.88
N ASP A 190 17.96 28.14 -20.65
CA ASP A 190 19.24 28.77 -20.36
C ASP A 190 20.39 28.15 -21.18
N ALA A 191 20.35 26.84 -21.40
CA ALA A 191 21.34 26.14 -22.24
C ALA A 191 21.15 26.45 -23.73
N GLU A 192 19.92 26.53 -24.24
CA GLU A 192 19.59 26.94 -25.61
C GLU A 192 20.01 28.39 -25.89
N ASP A 193 19.74 29.28 -24.94
CA ASP A 193 20.15 30.69 -25.06
C ASP A 193 21.67 30.81 -25.10
N LYS A 194 22.41 30.13 -24.23
CA LYS A 194 23.87 30.05 -24.25
C LYS A 194 24.42 29.47 -25.54
N LEU A 195 23.81 28.40 -26.05
CA LEU A 195 24.20 27.79 -27.32
C LEU A 195 24.00 28.77 -28.49
N THR A 196 22.89 29.52 -28.46
CA THR A 196 22.57 30.53 -29.49
C THR A 196 23.58 31.69 -29.46
N GLU A 197 23.92 32.14 -28.24
CA GLU A 197 24.93 33.17 -28.03
C GLU A 197 26.31 32.70 -28.48
N TYR A 198 26.71 31.48 -28.13
CA TYR A 198 27.97 30.88 -28.58
C TYR A 198 28.05 30.77 -30.11
N LYS A 199 26.97 30.33 -30.77
CA LYS A 199 26.87 30.25 -32.22
C LYS A 199 27.03 31.63 -32.88
N LYS A 200 26.38 32.66 -32.32
CA LYS A 200 26.52 34.06 -32.82
C LYS A 200 27.93 34.62 -32.63
N ALA A 201 28.54 34.38 -31.45
CA ALA A 201 29.88 34.88 -31.14
C ALA A 201 30.99 34.22 -31.97
N ASN A 202 30.77 32.99 -32.46
CA ASN A 202 31.78 32.27 -33.25
C ASN A 202 31.41 32.15 -34.76
N ASP A 203 30.45 32.93 -35.25
CA ASP A 203 29.95 32.88 -36.62
C ASP A 203 29.61 31.46 -37.13
N ILE A 204 29.12 30.62 -36.21
CA ILE A 204 28.73 29.23 -36.52
C ILE A 204 27.35 29.26 -37.15
N ILE A 205 27.30 29.23 -38.47
CA ILE A 205 26.04 29.06 -39.21
C ILE A 205 25.61 27.62 -39.11
N ALA A 206 24.32 27.36 -38.79
CA ALA A 206 23.77 26.00 -38.78
C ALA A 206 24.00 25.34 -40.16
N PRO A 207 24.31 24.04 -40.24
CA PRO A 207 24.60 23.37 -41.50
C PRO A 207 23.53 23.61 -42.59
N ASP A 208 22.26 23.63 -42.23
CA ASP A 208 21.15 23.89 -43.15
C ASP A 208 21.12 25.34 -43.66
N ASP A 209 21.46 26.32 -42.79
CA ASP A 209 21.55 27.72 -43.19
C ASP A 209 22.80 28.00 -44.01
N ALA A 210 23.91 27.31 -43.70
CA ALA A 210 25.14 27.37 -44.50
C ALA A 210 24.93 26.78 -45.90
N VAL A 211 24.20 25.71 -46.06
CA VAL A 211 23.84 25.10 -47.34
C VAL A 211 22.93 26.04 -48.15
N LYS A 212 21.92 26.64 -47.52
CA LYS A 212 21.04 27.65 -48.17
C LYS A 212 21.84 28.84 -48.65
N LEU A 213 22.70 29.43 -47.81
CA LEU A 213 23.52 30.56 -48.17
C LEU A 213 24.51 30.21 -49.30
N ALA A 214 25.11 29.01 -49.27
CA ALA A 214 25.97 28.53 -50.34
C ALA A 214 25.20 28.34 -51.65
N THR A 215 24.00 27.81 -51.61
CA THR A 215 23.13 27.65 -52.78
C THR A 215 22.70 28.97 -53.38
N GLU A 216 22.34 29.97 -52.54
CA GLU A 216 22.00 31.30 -52.99
C GLU A 216 23.22 32.00 -53.66
N LYS A 217 24.42 31.91 -53.05
CA LYS A 217 25.65 32.44 -53.65
C LYS A 217 25.98 31.75 -54.96
N MET A 218 25.85 30.44 -55.09
CA MET A 218 26.04 29.75 -56.36
C MET A 218 25.03 30.22 -57.43
N GLY A 219 23.78 30.41 -57.08
CA GLY A 219 22.76 30.95 -57.99
C GLY A 219 23.09 32.40 -58.49
N MET A 220 23.62 33.24 -57.59
CA MET A 220 24.14 34.58 -58.01
C MET A 220 25.31 34.48 -58.95
N VAL A 221 26.27 33.65 -58.68
CA VAL A 221 27.44 33.43 -59.54
C VAL A 221 27.02 32.90 -60.91
N ASP A 222 26.12 31.94 -60.97
CA ASP A 222 25.59 31.40 -62.23
C ASP A 222 24.87 32.47 -63.05
N LYS A 223 24.08 33.32 -62.40
CA LYS A 223 23.40 34.44 -63.05
C LYS A 223 24.43 35.46 -63.63
N LEU A 224 25.44 35.82 -62.84
CA LEU A 224 26.49 36.72 -63.31
C LEU A 224 27.31 36.16 -64.48
N ASN A 225 27.59 34.85 -64.42
CA ASN A 225 28.27 34.16 -65.52
C ASN A 225 27.39 34.11 -66.79
N ALA A 226 26.08 33.94 -66.69
CA ALA A 226 25.18 33.97 -67.81
C ALA A 226 25.09 35.37 -68.40
N GLU A 227 25.02 36.42 -67.60
CA GLU A 227 25.03 37.83 -68.06
C GLU A 227 26.34 38.15 -68.73
N ASN A 228 27.48 37.74 -68.19
CA ASN A 228 28.80 37.98 -68.85
C ASN A 228 28.89 37.20 -70.15
N ARG A 229 28.38 36.00 -70.25
CA ARG A 229 28.37 35.27 -71.56
C ARG A 229 27.51 35.96 -72.60
N VAL A 230 26.35 36.50 -72.23
CA VAL A 230 25.50 37.28 -73.12
C VAL A 230 26.19 38.56 -73.56
N ALA A 231 26.83 39.28 -72.62
CA ALA A 231 27.57 40.51 -72.95
C ALA A 231 28.74 40.22 -73.88
N LEU A 232 29.48 39.12 -73.67
CA LEU A 232 30.57 38.67 -74.52
C LEU A 232 30.12 38.29 -75.94
N ALA A 233 29.01 37.53 -75.99
CA ALA A 233 28.41 37.22 -77.29
C ALA A 233 27.92 38.42 -78.05
N THR A 234 27.36 39.43 -77.37
CA THR A 234 26.90 40.71 -77.96
C THR A 234 28.09 41.53 -78.45
N ALA A 235 29.16 41.60 -77.68
CA ALA A 235 30.40 42.28 -78.08
C ALA A 235 31.04 41.63 -79.31
N ASN A 236 31.11 40.30 -79.33
CA ASN A 236 31.61 39.55 -80.47
C ASN A 236 30.73 39.72 -81.75
N ALA A 237 29.41 39.75 -81.58
CA ALA A 237 28.52 40.02 -82.70
C ALA A 237 28.67 41.45 -83.26
N ARG A 238 28.85 42.40 -82.40
CA ARG A 238 29.18 43.81 -82.83
C ARG A 238 30.52 43.93 -83.55
N LEU A 239 31.53 43.21 -83.12
CA LEU A 239 32.85 43.15 -83.77
C LEU A 239 32.73 42.50 -85.17
N ALA A 240 31.97 41.36 -85.25
CA ALA A 240 31.74 40.70 -86.52
C ALA A 240 30.94 41.54 -87.54
N SER A 241 30.10 42.45 -87.05
CA SER A 241 29.35 43.39 -87.96
C SER A 241 30.07 44.68 -88.35
N ALA A 242 31.24 44.92 -87.73
CA ALA A 242 32.08 46.06 -88.00
C ALA A 242 33.31 45.80 -88.95
N ASN A 243 33.52 44.53 -89.30
CA ASN A 243 34.43 44.08 -90.33
C ASN A 243 33.68 43.71 -91.60
#